data_ea4caacc8c51ce7869631e23cad147fc
#
_entry.id   ea4caacc8c51ce7869631e23cad147fc
#
_cell.length_a   1.000
_cell.length_b   1.000
_cell.length_c   1.000
_cell.angle_alpha   90.00
_cell.angle_beta   90.00
_cell.angle_gamma   90.00
#
_symmetry.space_group_name_H-M   'P 1'
#
loop_
_entity.id
_entity.type
_entity.pdbx_description
1 polymer ?
#
loop_
_entity_poly.entity_id
_entity_poly.type
_entity_poly.pdbx_seq_one_letter_code
_entity_poly.pdbx_strand_id
1 'polypeptide(L)'
;VRARTYAILTVIALAAAGYFTLPYTPVPAYFHAFTSRVSALTGFGADRIRSRVLPDMEKRLNEAGIAVGAPVYLRVFTADQKLQVWLRGDTRYSEIQDAGFCSDQDAGNAALQTPPPGVYRIRRDDLSPNSPSHVELNLNPLPDDDAPSTSDVAGAISYSLHGNCSDLAGISLNNDDIEQIYLLVDAALRAGQQSVPVHIFEKPRDMDDSLALTEDATNNSPAPGLYDVYAAFERSRIPPDVSKSDGRYHVKPAD
;
A
#
# COMPACT_ATOMS: atom_id res chain seq x y z
N VAL A 1 34.85 -12.39 -40.66
CA VAL A 1 34.55 -13.44 -39.66
C VAL A 1 35.36 -13.18 -38.39
N ARG A 2 36.69 -12.97 -38.46
CA ARG A 2 37.55 -12.80 -37.27
C ARG A 2 37.19 -11.60 -36.38
N ALA A 3 36.80 -10.46 -36.94
CA ALA A 3 36.47 -9.25 -36.16
C ALA A 3 35.20 -9.43 -35.32
N ARG A 4 34.19 -10.16 -35.81
CA ARG A 4 32.98 -10.47 -35.05
C ARG A 4 33.25 -11.44 -33.91
N THR A 5 34.13 -12.41 -34.10
CA THR A 5 34.52 -13.37 -33.06
C THR A 5 35.27 -12.67 -31.92
N TYR A 6 36.16 -11.75 -32.22
CA TYR A 6 36.86 -10.98 -31.17
C TYR A 6 35.89 -10.05 -30.40
N ALA A 7 34.94 -9.41 -31.07
CA ALA A 7 33.94 -8.58 -30.39
C ALA A 7 33.09 -9.39 -29.42
N ILE A 8 32.65 -10.59 -29.78
CA ILE A 8 31.88 -11.48 -28.90
C ILE A 8 32.72 -11.93 -27.72
N LEU A 9 33.98 -12.33 -27.93
CA LEU A 9 34.88 -12.75 -26.87
C LEU A 9 35.16 -11.61 -25.87
N THR A 10 35.30 -10.37 -26.36
CA THR A 10 35.51 -9.18 -25.52
C THR A 10 34.30 -8.90 -24.65
N VAL A 11 33.08 -9.01 -25.19
CA VAL A 11 31.84 -8.81 -24.43
C VAL A 11 31.69 -9.88 -23.36
N ILE A 12 31.99 -11.15 -23.65
CA ILE A 12 31.96 -12.24 -22.69
C ILE A 12 32.99 -12.03 -21.58
N ALA A 13 34.20 -11.62 -21.92
CA ALA A 13 35.26 -11.34 -20.94
C ALA A 13 34.89 -10.16 -20.02
N LEU A 14 34.30 -9.09 -20.56
CA LEU A 14 33.83 -7.95 -19.77
C LEU A 14 32.65 -8.35 -18.85
N ALA A 15 31.74 -9.17 -19.33
CA ALA A 15 30.63 -9.71 -18.52
C ALA A 15 31.12 -10.61 -17.39
N ALA A 16 32.11 -11.48 -17.65
CA ALA A 16 32.73 -12.34 -16.66
C ALA A 16 33.51 -11.52 -15.61
N ALA A 17 34.29 -10.52 -16.04
CA ALA A 17 35.01 -9.63 -15.13
C ALA A 17 34.02 -8.83 -14.24
N GLY A 18 32.92 -8.35 -14.82
CA GLY A 18 31.84 -7.70 -14.06
C GLY A 18 31.23 -8.63 -13.01
N TYR A 19 30.97 -9.89 -13.35
CA TYR A 19 30.38 -10.87 -12.44
C TYR A 19 31.25 -11.13 -11.19
N PHE A 20 32.57 -11.17 -11.35
CA PHE A 20 33.51 -11.40 -10.24
C PHE A 20 33.80 -10.16 -9.39
N THR A 21 33.60 -8.95 -9.91
CA THR A 21 33.84 -7.70 -9.18
C THR A 21 32.60 -7.11 -8.51
N LEU A 22 31.39 -7.48 -8.98
CA LEU A 22 30.11 -6.98 -8.45
C LEU A 22 29.94 -7.14 -6.92
N PRO A 23 30.36 -8.23 -6.26
CA PRO A 23 30.20 -8.39 -4.81
C PRO A 23 31.03 -7.41 -3.97
N TYR A 24 32.05 -6.76 -4.55
CA TYR A 24 33.01 -5.91 -3.85
C TYR A 24 32.81 -4.40 -4.12
N THR A 25 31.78 -4.05 -4.87
CA THR A 25 31.51 -2.67 -5.26
C THR A 25 30.14 -2.22 -4.73
N PRO A 26 29.88 -0.92 -4.45
CA PRO A 26 28.55 -0.41 -4.09
C PRO A 26 27.55 -0.44 -5.28
N VAL A 27 27.94 -0.98 -6.42
CA VAL A 27 27.14 -1.10 -7.65
C VAL A 27 25.82 -1.89 -7.44
N PRO A 28 25.70 -2.90 -6.55
CA PRO A 28 24.45 -3.60 -6.33
C PRO A 28 23.25 -2.69 -6.05
N ALA A 29 23.42 -1.66 -5.21
CA ALA A 29 22.32 -0.77 -4.84
C ALA A 29 21.83 0.07 -6.05
N TYR A 30 22.75 0.58 -6.86
CA TYR A 30 22.40 1.33 -8.08
C TYR A 30 21.82 0.44 -9.17
N PHE A 31 22.30 -0.81 -9.28
CA PHE A 31 21.81 -1.76 -10.25
C PHE A 31 20.39 -2.23 -9.90
N HIS A 32 20.09 -2.48 -8.64
CA HIS A 32 18.73 -2.76 -8.19
C HIS A 32 17.78 -1.58 -8.42
N ALA A 33 18.22 -0.36 -8.13
CA ALA A 33 17.43 0.84 -8.41
C ALA A 33 17.19 1.05 -9.91
N PHE A 34 18.18 0.72 -10.76
CA PHE A 34 18.04 0.81 -12.22
C PHE A 34 17.12 -0.29 -12.77
N THR A 35 17.31 -1.54 -12.35
CA THR A 35 16.46 -2.66 -12.78
C THR A 35 15.02 -2.52 -12.33
N SER A 36 14.79 -2.01 -11.10
CA SER A 36 13.43 -1.73 -10.61
C SER A 36 12.73 -0.65 -11.45
N ARG A 37 13.44 0.42 -11.84
CA ARG A 37 12.89 1.46 -12.74
C ARG A 37 12.60 0.93 -14.14
N VAL A 38 13.49 0.14 -14.71
CA VAL A 38 13.29 -0.45 -16.05
C VAL A 38 12.15 -1.46 -16.01
N SER A 39 12.04 -2.31 -15.01
CA SER A 39 10.96 -3.28 -14.89
C SER A 39 9.61 -2.62 -14.58
N ALA A 40 9.59 -1.49 -13.86
CA ALA A 40 8.38 -0.68 -13.70
C ALA A 40 7.88 -0.10 -15.02
N LEU A 41 8.80 0.36 -15.88
CA LEU A 41 8.48 0.85 -17.23
C LEU A 41 8.02 -0.26 -18.18
N THR A 42 8.48 -1.50 -18.00
CA THR A 42 8.17 -2.64 -18.88
C THR A 42 7.01 -3.50 -18.41
N GLY A 43 6.46 -3.26 -17.21
CA GLY A 43 5.31 -4.02 -16.65
C GLY A 43 5.66 -5.45 -16.20
N PHE A 44 6.90 -5.92 -16.33
CA PHE A 44 7.30 -7.31 -16.01
C PHE A 44 6.91 -7.78 -14.60
N GLY A 45 7.02 -6.91 -13.61
CA GLY A 45 6.64 -7.25 -12.24
C GLY A 45 5.14 -7.44 -12.08
N ALA A 46 4.36 -6.51 -12.63
CA ALA A 46 2.90 -6.57 -12.61
C ALA A 46 2.37 -7.80 -13.35
N ASP A 47 2.96 -8.13 -14.51
CA ASP A 47 2.54 -9.29 -15.30
C ASP A 47 2.87 -10.61 -14.60
N ARG A 48 4.01 -10.69 -13.91
CA ARG A 48 4.39 -11.86 -13.12
C ARG A 48 3.42 -12.08 -11.95
N ILE A 49 3.10 -11.03 -11.20
CA ILE A 49 2.14 -11.10 -10.10
C ILE A 49 0.77 -11.52 -10.65
N ARG A 50 0.32 -10.88 -11.73
CA ARG A 50 -0.96 -11.17 -12.36
C ARG A 50 -1.05 -12.63 -12.81
N SER A 51 -0.06 -13.15 -13.52
CA SER A 51 -0.08 -14.53 -14.02
C SER A 51 -0.08 -15.57 -12.90
N ARG A 52 0.49 -15.27 -11.74
CA ARG A 52 0.57 -16.17 -10.60
C ARG A 52 -0.67 -16.10 -9.71
N VAL A 53 -1.16 -14.91 -9.41
CA VAL A 53 -2.17 -14.67 -8.37
C VAL A 53 -3.59 -14.60 -8.95
N LEU A 54 -3.75 -14.07 -10.17
CA LEU A 54 -5.07 -13.77 -10.75
C LEU A 54 -5.99 -14.99 -10.88
N PRO A 55 -5.53 -16.19 -11.33
CA PRO A 55 -6.45 -17.33 -11.53
C PRO A 55 -7.18 -17.76 -10.25
N ASP A 56 -6.46 -17.86 -9.14
CA ASP A 56 -7.05 -18.24 -7.85
C ASP A 56 -7.91 -17.11 -7.28
N MET A 57 -7.51 -15.88 -7.50
CA MET A 57 -8.26 -14.70 -7.07
C MET A 57 -9.58 -14.57 -7.85
N GLU A 58 -9.56 -14.71 -9.16
CA GLU A 58 -10.78 -14.69 -10.00
C GLU A 58 -11.78 -15.75 -9.54
N LYS A 59 -11.32 -16.96 -9.25
CA LYS A 59 -12.18 -18.02 -8.74
C LYS A 59 -12.85 -17.61 -7.43
N ARG A 60 -12.09 -17.13 -6.45
CA ARG A 60 -12.63 -16.71 -5.14
C ARG A 60 -13.60 -15.53 -5.28
N LEU A 61 -13.29 -14.55 -6.12
CA LEU A 61 -14.15 -13.40 -6.35
C LEU A 61 -15.45 -13.79 -7.05
N ASN A 62 -15.39 -14.67 -8.05
CA ASN A 62 -16.57 -15.19 -8.73
C ASN A 62 -17.49 -15.98 -7.78
N GLU A 63 -16.92 -16.79 -6.88
CA GLU A 63 -17.67 -17.51 -5.84
C GLU A 63 -18.36 -16.53 -4.87
N ALA A 64 -17.76 -15.37 -4.63
CA ALA A 64 -18.35 -14.29 -3.81
C ALA A 64 -19.30 -13.36 -4.61
N GLY A 65 -19.49 -13.59 -5.92
CA GLY A 65 -20.29 -12.73 -6.78
C GLY A 65 -19.69 -11.34 -7.02
N ILE A 66 -18.37 -11.20 -6.91
CA ILE A 66 -17.65 -9.93 -7.06
C ILE A 66 -16.79 -9.98 -8.32
N ALA A 67 -16.85 -8.95 -9.16
CA ALA A 67 -16.04 -8.88 -10.36
C ALA A 67 -14.59 -8.44 -10.05
N VAL A 68 -13.62 -8.94 -10.81
CA VAL A 68 -12.26 -8.38 -10.81
C VAL A 68 -12.32 -6.92 -11.28
N GLY A 69 -11.68 -6.03 -10.53
CA GLY A 69 -11.77 -4.58 -10.78
C GLY A 69 -12.90 -3.88 -10.03
N ALA A 70 -13.67 -4.62 -9.21
CA ALA A 70 -14.60 -4.00 -8.27
C ALA A 70 -13.85 -2.97 -7.38
N PRO A 71 -14.51 -1.86 -6.99
CA PRO A 71 -13.91 -0.86 -6.13
C PRO A 71 -13.39 -1.45 -4.82
N VAL A 72 -12.16 -1.07 -4.47
CA VAL A 72 -11.41 -1.51 -3.28
C VAL A 72 -11.46 -0.44 -2.20
N TYR A 73 -11.52 -0.88 -0.97
CA TYR A 73 -11.32 -0.11 0.24
C TYR A 73 -10.44 -0.88 1.22
N LEU A 74 -9.46 -0.23 1.82
CA LEU A 74 -8.54 -0.81 2.77
C LEU A 74 -8.75 -0.21 4.17
N ARG A 75 -8.76 -1.06 5.18
CA ARG A 75 -8.79 -0.66 6.60
C ARG A 75 -7.62 -1.28 7.34
N VAL A 76 -7.00 -0.48 8.16
CA VAL A 76 -5.84 -0.89 8.95
C VAL A 76 -6.14 -0.65 10.41
N PHE A 77 -5.82 -1.64 11.24
CA PHE A 77 -5.91 -1.58 12.69
C PHE A 77 -4.52 -1.84 13.27
N THR A 78 -3.85 -0.77 13.69
CA THR A 78 -2.43 -0.85 14.05
C THR A 78 -2.18 -1.61 15.35
N ALA A 79 -3.08 -1.50 16.34
CA ALA A 79 -2.98 -2.26 17.60
C ALA A 79 -3.20 -3.76 17.40
N ASP A 80 -4.05 -4.15 16.43
CA ASP A 80 -4.33 -5.54 16.11
C ASP A 80 -3.35 -6.08 15.05
N GLN A 81 -2.46 -5.22 14.53
CA GLN A 81 -1.54 -5.53 13.45
C GLN A 81 -2.25 -6.18 12.24
N LYS A 82 -3.39 -5.60 11.84
CA LYS A 82 -4.29 -6.18 10.86
C LYS A 82 -4.66 -5.19 9.76
N LEU A 83 -4.62 -5.66 8.51
CA LEU A 83 -5.15 -4.96 7.35
C LEU A 83 -6.33 -5.76 6.78
N GLN A 84 -7.46 -5.10 6.58
CA GLN A 84 -8.65 -5.64 5.95
C GLN A 84 -8.81 -5.13 4.53
N VAL A 85 -9.14 -6.01 3.60
CA VAL A 85 -9.45 -5.70 2.21
C VAL A 85 -10.95 -5.86 1.97
N TRP A 86 -11.58 -4.77 1.57
CA TRP A 86 -13.01 -4.71 1.30
C TRP A 86 -13.24 -4.43 -0.18
N LEU A 87 -14.13 -5.18 -0.81
CA LEU A 87 -14.55 -4.99 -2.21
C LEU A 87 -16.03 -4.68 -2.31
N ARG A 88 -16.38 -3.81 -3.26
CA ARG A 88 -17.75 -3.46 -3.54
C ARG A 88 -18.46 -4.62 -4.26
N GLY A 89 -19.49 -5.16 -3.62
CA GLY A 89 -20.50 -5.98 -4.28
C GLY A 89 -21.57 -5.10 -4.95
N ASP A 90 -22.78 -5.62 -5.11
CA ASP A 90 -23.87 -4.90 -5.78
C ASP A 90 -24.22 -3.57 -5.09
N THR A 91 -24.38 -3.59 -3.77
CA THR A 91 -24.86 -2.42 -3.00
C THR A 91 -23.90 -1.99 -1.89
N ARG A 92 -23.11 -2.92 -1.34
CA ARG A 92 -22.24 -2.71 -0.18
C ARG A 92 -20.89 -3.36 -0.38
N TYR A 93 -19.94 -2.97 0.45
CA TYR A 93 -18.64 -3.62 0.52
C TYR A 93 -18.69 -4.84 1.45
N SER A 94 -17.97 -5.88 1.03
CA SER A 94 -17.76 -7.10 1.81
C SER A 94 -16.26 -7.27 2.06
N GLU A 95 -15.90 -7.75 3.24
CA GLU A 95 -14.53 -8.14 3.55
C GLU A 95 -14.18 -9.42 2.77
N ILE A 96 -13.10 -9.38 2.00
CA ILE A 96 -12.66 -10.48 1.15
C ILE A 96 -11.41 -11.14 1.72
N GLN A 97 -10.59 -10.36 2.39
CA GLN A 97 -9.30 -10.81 2.91
C GLN A 97 -8.91 -9.96 4.11
N ASP A 98 -8.25 -10.58 5.06
CA ASP A 98 -7.44 -9.90 6.06
C ASP A 98 -5.97 -10.36 5.95
N ALA A 99 -5.05 -9.46 6.28
CA ALA A 99 -3.62 -9.70 6.28
C ALA A 99 -3.04 -9.23 7.61
N GLY A 100 -2.24 -10.08 8.25
CA GLY A 100 -1.47 -9.73 9.43
C GLY A 100 -0.21 -8.97 9.05
N PHE A 101 0.24 -8.06 9.92
CA PHE A 101 1.56 -7.46 9.74
C PHE A 101 2.65 -8.48 10.00
N CYS A 102 3.81 -8.27 9.41
CA CYS A 102 5.00 -9.04 9.79
C CYS A 102 5.33 -8.80 11.26
N SER A 103 5.77 -9.84 11.95
CA SER A 103 6.23 -9.69 13.33
C SER A 103 7.54 -8.90 13.39
N ASP A 104 7.78 -8.22 14.52
CA ASP A 104 9.03 -7.49 14.77
C ASP A 104 10.29 -8.38 14.66
N GLN A 105 10.12 -9.70 14.83
CA GLN A 105 11.19 -10.67 14.68
C GLN A 105 11.59 -10.87 13.22
N ASP A 106 10.65 -10.68 12.29
CA ASP A 106 10.87 -10.83 10.85
C ASP A 106 11.39 -9.54 10.21
N ALA A 107 11.11 -8.39 10.84
CA ALA A 107 11.42 -7.06 10.31
C ALA A 107 12.79 -6.49 10.74
N GLY A 108 13.58 -7.23 11.52
CA GLY A 108 14.84 -6.73 12.07
C GLY A 108 14.65 -5.70 13.21
N ASN A 109 15.76 -5.08 13.65
CA ASN A 109 15.76 -4.17 14.82
C ASN A 109 15.33 -2.71 14.52
N ALA A 110 14.79 -2.43 13.34
CA ALA A 110 14.28 -1.09 13.05
C ALA A 110 12.92 -0.93 13.73
N ALA A 111 12.77 0.07 14.58
CA ALA A 111 11.46 0.49 15.07
C ALA A 111 10.63 0.90 13.86
N LEU A 112 9.76 0.01 13.41
CA LEU A 112 8.88 0.25 12.27
C LEU A 112 8.07 1.50 12.55
N GLN A 113 8.28 2.54 11.74
CA GLN A 113 7.48 3.74 11.82
C GLN A 113 6.14 3.47 11.17
N THR A 114 5.20 2.98 11.97
CA THR A 114 3.82 2.76 11.52
C THR A 114 3.18 4.10 11.16
N PRO A 115 2.41 4.17 10.05
CA PRO A 115 1.70 5.38 9.69
C PRO A 115 0.75 5.79 10.83
N PRO A 116 0.66 7.09 11.16
CA PRO A 116 -0.29 7.56 12.16
C PRO A 116 -1.75 7.26 11.74
N PRO A 117 -2.67 7.06 12.71
CA PRO A 117 -4.09 6.95 12.42
C PRO A 117 -4.60 8.12 11.58
N GLY A 118 -5.36 7.82 10.54
CA GLY A 118 -5.83 8.83 9.60
C GLY A 118 -6.41 8.27 8.31
N VAL A 119 -6.73 9.16 7.40
CA VAL A 119 -7.26 8.85 6.07
C VAL A 119 -6.17 9.06 5.03
N TYR A 120 -5.92 8.01 4.24
CA TYR A 120 -4.91 7.97 3.18
C TYR A 120 -5.56 7.54 1.87
N ARG A 121 -4.83 7.71 0.77
CA ARG A 121 -5.24 7.28 -0.57
C ARG A 121 -4.07 6.66 -1.31
N ILE A 122 -4.37 5.66 -2.13
CA ILE A 122 -3.45 5.06 -3.10
C ILE A 122 -3.99 5.37 -4.49
N ARG A 123 -3.15 5.96 -5.34
CA ARG A 123 -3.41 6.24 -6.75
C ARG A 123 -2.59 5.31 -7.63
N ARG A 124 -2.80 5.38 -8.92
CA ARG A 124 -2.07 4.55 -9.89
C ARG A 124 -0.55 4.74 -9.82
N ASP A 125 -0.09 5.99 -9.68
CA ASP A 125 1.35 6.31 -9.66
C ASP A 125 2.03 5.92 -8.33
N ASP A 126 1.24 5.52 -7.34
CA ASP A 126 1.73 5.06 -6.03
C ASP A 126 2.07 3.56 -6.02
N LEU A 127 1.84 2.86 -7.13
CA LEU A 127 2.06 1.42 -7.25
C LEU A 127 3.46 1.09 -7.76
N SER A 128 4.22 0.33 -7.02
CA SER A 128 5.56 -0.14 -7.37
C SER A 128 5.65 -1.68 -7.30
N PRO A 129 5.34 -2.39 -8.41
CA PRO A 129 5.35 -3.88 -8.43
C PRO A 129 6.74 -4.49 -8.43
N ASN A 130 7.80 -3.68 -8.48
CA ASN A 130 9.20 -4.08 -8.49
C ASN A 130 10.01 -3.23 -7.52
N SER A 131 9.50 -3.04 -6.32
CA SER A 131 10.21 -2.37 -5.24
C SER A 131 11.35 -3.28 -4.72
N PRO A 132 12.43 -2.72 -4.13
CA PRO A 132 13.38 -3.48 -3.32
C PRO A 132 12.69 -4.29 -2.20
N SER A 133 11.54 -3.83 -1.73
CA SER A 133 10.68 -4.50 -0.75
C SER A 133 9.62 -5.38 -1.41
N HIS A 134 9.93 -5.98 -2.55
CA HIS A 134 9.10 -6.86 -3.36
C HIS A 134 7.99 -6.13 -4.11
N VAL A 135 6.97 -5.66 -3.41
CA VAL A 135 5.86 -4.83 -3.90
C VAL A 135 5.64 -3.70 -2.92
N GLU A 136 5.32 -2.51 -3.43
CA GLU A 136 5.09 -1.34 -2.60
C GLU A 136 3.91 -0.52 -3.12
N LEU A 137 3.06 -0.07 -2.21
CA LEU A 137 1.94 0.82 -2.46
C LEU A 137 2.09 2.03 -1.54
N ASN A 138 2.44 3.19 -2.09
CA ASN A 138 2.64 4.41 -1.32
C ASN A 138 1.32 4.95 -0.77
N LEU A 139 1.34 5.37 0.50
CA LEU A 139 0.21 5.94 1.21
C LEU A 139 0.30 7.46 1.20
N ASN A 140 -0.65 8.10 0.52
CA ASN A 140 -0.75 9.56 0.51
C ASN A 140 -1.79 10.01 1.54
N PRO A 141 -1.41 10.78 2.56
CA PRO A 141 -2.38 11.31 3.51
C PRO A 141 -3.39 12.22 2.81
N LEU A 142 -4.62 12.22 3.32
CA LEU A 142 -5.64 13.17 2.85
C LEU A 142 -5.15 14.60 3.17
N PRO A 143 -5.06 15.47 2.14
CA PRO A 143 -4.64 16.86 2.38
C PRO A 143 -5.63 17.57 3.30
N ASP A 144 -5.14 18.52 4.04
CA ASP A 144 -5.96 19.46 4.78
C ASP A 144 -6.34 20.60 3.85
N ASP A 145 -7.63 20.86 3.69
CA ASP A 145 -8.14 21.86 2.73
C ASP A 145 -7.69 23.29 3.11
N ASP A 146 -7.43 23.54 4.39
CA ASP A 146 -7.02 24.85 4.92
C ASP A 146 -5.48 24.99 5.04
N ALA A 147 -4.73 23.91 4.83
CA ALA A 147 -3.28 23.99 4.86
C ALA A 147 -2.72 24.68 3.60
N PRO A 148 -1.74 25.57 3.74
CA PRO A 148 -1.08 26.14 2.58
C PRO A 148 -0.53 24.99 1.71
N SER A 149 -0.68 25.13 0.38
CA SER A 149 -0.24 24.14 -0.62
C SER A 149 1.31 24.03 -0.64
N THR A 150 1.89 23.56 0.44
CA THR A 150 3.31 23.23 0.52
C THR A 150 3.45 21.77 0.10
N SER A 151 3.52 21.56 -1.19
CA SER A 151 3.67 20.24 -1.82
C SER A 151 5.00 19.53 -1.48
N ASP A 152 5.90 20.16 -0.76
CA ASP A 152 7.21 19.59 -0.42
C ASP A 152 7.66 20.02 0.97
N VAL A 153 7.11 19.39 2.00
CA VAL A 153 7.81 19.40 3.28
C VAL A 153 9.01 18.46 3.12
N ALA A 154 10.15 19.02 2.77
CA ALA A 154 11.41 18.28 2.73
C ALA A 154 11.64 17.63 4.10
N GLY A 155 11.60 16.28 4.14
CA GLY A 155 11.75 15.50 5.37
C GLY A 155 10.45 14.83 5.86
N ALA A 156 9.32 14.94 5.18
CA ALA A 156 8.14 14.14 5.49
C ALA A 156 8.43 12.65 5.26
N ILE A 157 8.10 11.82 6.25
CA ILE A 157 8.22 10.37 6.13
C ILE A 157 7.18 9.88 5.12
N SER A 158 7.65 9.17 4.08
CA SER A 158 6.77 8.47 3.16
C SER A 158 6.43 7.11 3.73
N TYR A 159 5.16 6.83 3.91
CA TYR A 159 4.68 5.52 4.36
C TYR A 159 4.19 4.69 3.19
N SER A 160 4.35 3.36 3.28
CA SER A 160 3.82 2.43 2.28
C SER A 160 3.26 1.15 2.90
N LEU A 161 2.44 0.44 2.12
CA LEU A 161 2.20 -0.98 2.31
C LEU A 161 3.25 -1.69 1.47
N HIS A 162 4.00 -2.64 2.04
CA HIS A 162 5.11 -3.28 1.33
C HIS A 162 5.34 -4.72 1.78
N GLY A 163 6.06 -5.48 0.94
CA GLY A 163 6.40 -6.87 1.18
C GLY A 163 7.76 -7.06 1.85
N ASN A 164 8.24 -8.30 1.79
CA ASN A 164 9.52 -8.78 2.31
C ASN A 164 9.72 -8.65 3.82
N CYS A 165 8.69 -8.33 4.59
CA CYS A 165 8.85 -8.02 6.01
C CYS A 165 10.04 -7.06 6.24
N SER A 166 10.16 -6.05 5.38
CA SER A 166 11.28 -5.11 5.42
C SER A 166 11.09 -4.04 6.49
N ASP A 167 12.17 -3.37 6.85
CA ASP A 167 12.24 -2.34 7.89
C ASP A 167 11.94 -0.91 7.37
N LEU A 168 11.26 -0.79 6.25
CA LEU A 168 10.81 0.50 5.74
C LEU A 168 9.68 1.08 6.59
N ALA A 169 9.56 2.41 6.57
CA ALA A 169 8.42 3.08 7.20
C ALA A 169 7.10 2.70 6.51
N GLY A 170 6.15 2.20 7.29
CA GLY A 170 4.88 1.75 6.73
C GLY A 170 4.31 0.51 7.41
N ILE A 171 3.62 -0.29 6.62
CA ILE A 171 3.00 -1.54 7.04
C ILE A 171 3.63 -2.67 6.23
N SER A 172 4.38 -3.51 6.91
CA SER A 172 5.07 -4.64 6.31
C SER A 172 4.18 -5.87 6.34
N LEU A 173 4.04 -6.51 5.18
CA LEU A 173 3.23 -7.69 4.96
C LEU A 173 4.07 -8.82 4.36
N ASN A 174 3.61 -10.06 4.48
CA ASN A 174 4.19 -11.15 3.72
C ASN A 174 3.96 -10.97 2.20
N ASN A 175 4.77 -11.63 1.39
CA ASN A 175 4.76 -11.42 -0.06
C ASN A 175 3.46 -11.88 -0.73
N ASP A 176 2.83 -12.92 -0.23
CA ASP A 176 1.59 -13.43 -0.82
C ASP A 176 0.42 -12.49 -0.58
N ASP A 177 0.32 -11.90 0.62
CA ASP A 177 -0.72 -10.94 0.94
C ASP A 177 -0.56 -9.62 0.17
N ILE A 178 0.64 -9.05 0.15
CA ILE A 178 0.86 -7.78 -0.56
C ILE A 178 0.66 -7.91 -2.07
N GLU A 179 0.98 -9.06 -2.69
CA GLU A 179 0.71 -9.29 -4.10
C GLU A 179 -0.78 -9.39 -4.42
N GLN A 180 -1.56 -10.03 -3.56
CA GLN A 180 -3.01 -10.10 -3.70
C GLN A 180 -3.62 -8.70 -3.56
N ILE A 181 -3.22 -7.93 -2.55
CA ILE A 181 -3.65 -6.55 -2.33
C ILE A 181 -3.28 -5.68 -3.53
N TYR A 182 -2.04 -5.77 -4.00
CA TYR A 182 -1.58 -5.04 -5.18
C TYR A 182 -2.46 -5.34 -6.41
N LEU A 183 -2.76 -6.61 -6.66
CA LEU A 183 -3.54 -7.02 -7.83
C LEU A 183 -4.98 -6.47 -7.77
N LEU A 184 -5.61 -6.50 -6.59
CA LEU A 184 -6.94 -5.95 -6.38
C LEU A 184 -6.96 -4.43 -6.58
N VAL A 185 -5.97 -3.72 -6.00
CA VAL A 185 -5.82 -2.27 -6.12
C VAL A 185 -5.55 -1.87 -7.58
N ASP A 186 -4.59 -2.52 -8.26
CA ASP A 186 -4.28 -2.24 -9.68
C ASP A 186 -5.50 -2.49 -10.57
N ALA A 187 -6.24 -3.60 -10.35
CA ALA A 187 -7.43 -3.91 -11.12
C ALA A 187 -8.54 -2.86 -10.92
N ALA A 188 -8.79 -2.43 -9.69
CA ALA A 188 -9.80 -1.41 -9.39
C ALA A 188 -9.44 -0.03 -10.01
N LEU A 189 -8.17 0.38 -9.89
CA LEU A 189 -7.68 1.62 -10.50
C LEU A 189 -7.75 1.58 -12.03
N ARG A 190 -7.51 0.42 -12.66
CA ARG A 190 -7.68 0.23 -14.11
C ARG A 190 -9.14 0.23 -14.53
N ALA A 191 -10.03 -0.26 -13.68
CA ALA A 191 -11.47 -0.25 -13.92
C ALA A 191 -12.13 1.13 -13.73
N GLY A 192 -11.36 2.14 -13.31
CA GLY A 192 -11.84 3.53 -13.22
C GLY A 192 -11.98 4.09 -11.82
N GLN A 193 -11.65 3.34 -10.77
CA GLN A 193 -11.55 3.91 -9.43
C GLN A 193 -10.41 4.95 -9.41
N GLN A 194 -10.72 6.19 -9.02
CA GLN A 194 -9.76 7.31 -9.09
C GLN A 194 -8.62 7.15 -8.08
N SER A 195 -8.97 6.69 -6.88
CA SER A 195 -8.02 6.33 -5.82
C SER A 195 -8.65 5.29 -4.90
N VAL A 196 -7.81 4.47 -4.28
CA VAL A 196 -8.25 3.52 -3.25
C VAL A 196 -8.14 4.20 -1.90
N PRO A 197 -9.24 4.36 -1.14
CA PRO A 197 -9.18 4.89 0.20
C PRO A 197 -8.56 3.87 1.15
N VAL A 198 -7.68 4.35 2.04
CA VAL A 198 -7.04 3.58 3.11
C VAL A 198 -7.28 4.30 4.42
N HIS A 199 -8.05 3.71 5.30
CA HIS A 199 -8.31 4.28 6.61
C HIS A 199 -7.53 3.53 7.67
N ILE A 200 -6.72 4.25 8.43
CA ILE A 200 -5.86 3.70 9.49
C ILE A 200 -6.41 4.10 10.84
N PHE A 201 -6.72 3.12 11.65
CA PHE A 201 -7.23 3.25 13.01
C PHE A 201 -6.26 2.57 13.97
N GLU A 202 -6.25 2.99 15.22
CA GLU A 202 -5.46 2.30 16.24
C GLU A 202 -6.04 0.91 16.55
N LYS A 203 -7.35 0.84 16.82
CA LYS A 203 -8.09 -0.41 17.09
C LYS A 203 -9.53 -0.30 16.60
N PRO A 204 -10.23 -1.44 16.36
CA PRO A 204 -11.68 -1.42 16.22
C PRO A 204 -12.31 -0.83 17.48
N ARG A 205 -13.36 -0.04 17.32
CA ARG A 205 -14.07 0.56 18.46
C ARG A 205 -15.51 0.09 18.45
N ASP A 206 -15.96 -0.35 19.60
CA ASP A 206 -17.39 -0.56 19.83
C ASP A 206 -18.10 0.80 19.84
N MET A 207 -19.34 0.84 19.34
CA MET A 207 -20.10 2.10 19.24
C MET A 207 -20.34 2.74 20.62
N ASP A 208 -20.22 2.00 21.73
CA ASP A 208 -20.35 2.50 23.08
C ASP A 208 -19.11 3.26 23.59
N ASP A 209 -17.94 3.04 23.00
CA ASP A 209 -16.71 3.76 23.36
C ASP A 209 -16.72 5.24 22.90
N SER A 210 -17.74 5.66 22.16
CA SER A 210 -17.88 7.04 21.67
C SER A 210 -18.01 8.08 22.79
N LEU A 211 -18.51 7.68 23.96
CA LEU A 211 -18.68 8.54 25.12
C LEU A 211 -17.38 8.78 25.91
N ALA A 212 -16.38 7.93 25.74
CA ALA A 212 -15.09 8.07 26.43
C ALA A 212 -14.15 9.08 25.78
N LEU A 213 -14.52 9.68 24.64
CA LEU A 213 -13.66 10.59 23.87
C LEU A 213 -13.86 12.06 24.17
N THR A 214 -14.65 12.39 25.20
CA THR A 214 -15.05 13.77 25.42
C THR A 214 -14.07 14.59 26.24
N GLU A 215 -12.93 14.17 26.68
CA GLU A 215 -12.12 15.12 27.50
C GLU A 215 -10.64 14.84 27.73
N ASP A 216 -9.93 14.09 26.91
CA ASP A 216 -8.47 14.07 27.05
C ASP A 216 -7.75 14.48 25.76
N ALA A 217 -7.57 15.81 25.65
CA ALA A 217 -6.71 16.44 24.63
C ALA A 217 -5.22 16.28 25.00
N THR A 218 -4.82 15.12 25.49
CA THR A 218 -3.41 14.77 25.65
C THR A 218 -2.91 14.17 24.34
N ASN A 219 -1.63 14.37 24.04
CA ASN A 219 -0.93 14.12 22.77
C ASN A 219 -1.06 12.71 22.15
N ASN A 220 -2.00 11.88 22.56
CA ASN A 220 -2.27 10.54 22.07
C ASN A 220 -3.73 10.35 21.62
N SER A 221 -4.49 11.43 21.46
CA SER A 221 -5.88 11.36 21.00
C SER A 221 -5.91 11.03 19.50
N PRO A 222 -6.78 10.11 19.03
CA PRO A 222 -6.94 9.87 17.60
C PRO A 222 -7.30 11.18 16.91
N ALA A 223 -6.84 11.34 15.66
CA ALA A 223 -7.09 12.55 14.89
C ALA A 223 -8.58 12.93 14.92
N PRO A 224 -8.92 14.19 15.24
CA PRO A 224 -10.30 14.62 15.42
C PRO A 224 -11.20 14.22 14.23
N GLY A 225 -12.39 13.69 14.49
CA GLY A 225 -13.34 13.25 13.47
C GLY A 225 -13.06 11.85 12.88
N LEU A 226 -11.95 11.20 13.21
CA LEU A 226 -11.62 9.88 12.67
C LEU A 226 -12.60 8.78 13.15
N TYR A 227 -13.16 8.95 14.34
CA TYR A 227 -14.22 8.07 14.83
C TYR A 227 -15.48 8.15 13.96
N ASP A 228 -15.88 9.34 13.52
CA ASP A 228 -17.04 9.52 12.64
C ASP A 228 -16.86 8.80 11.30
N VAL A 229 -15.62 8.81 10.78
CA VAL A 229 -15.24 8.08 9.56
C VAL A 229 -15.40 6.57 9.78
N TYR A 230 -14.91 6.04 10.90
CA TYR A 230 -15.07 4.64 11.28
C TYR A 230 -16.56 4.27 11.38
N ALA A 231 -17.32 5.00 12.17
CA ALA A 231 -18.74 4.75 12.45
C ALA A 231 -19.61 4.86 11.19
N ALA A 232 -19.28 5.75 10.26
CA ALA A 232 -19.99 5.89 9.00
C ALA A 232 -19.89 4.61 8.16
N PHE A 233 -18.69 4.03 8.06
CA PHE A 233 -18.51 2.75 7.37
C PHE A 233 -19.21 1.59 8.09
N GLU A 234 -19.11 1.50 9.41
CA GLU A 234 -19.77 0.42 10.16
C GLU A 234 -21.29 0.41 9.94
N ARG A 235 -21.92 1.58 9.84
CA ARG A 235 -23.36 1.70 9.58
C ARG A 235 -23.77 1.36 8.16
N SER A 236 -23.00 1.83 7.17
CA SER A 236 -23.40 1.78 5.77
C SER A 236 -22.77 0.61 5.00
N ARG A 237 -21.59 0.15 5.44
CA ARG A 237 -20.70 -0.72 4.67
C ARG A 237 -20.33 -0.13 3.31
N ILE A 238 -20.31 1.21 3.24
CA ILE A 238 -19.82 1.97 2.10
C ILE A 238 -18.74 2.93 2.63
N PRO A 239 -17.55 2.96 2.03
CA PRO A 239 -16.51 3.91 2.42
C PRO A 239 -17.06 5.34 2.36
N PRO A 240 -17.01 6.11 3.47
CA PRO A 240 -17.48 7.47 3.46
C PRO A 240 -16.58 8.36 2.59
N ASP A 241 -17.17 9.36 1.94
CA ASP A 241 -16.38 10.47 1.39
C ASP A 241 -15.95 11.37 2.54
N VAL A 242 -14.64 11.65 2.61
CA VAL A 242 -14.01 12.35 3.73
C VAL A 242 -13.25 13.56 3.20
N SER A 243 -13.43 14.71 3.85
CA SER A 243 -12.55 15.86 3.74
C SER A 243 -11.80 16.08 5.06
N LYS A 244 -10.77 16.93 5.01
CA LYS A 244 -10.01 17.35 6.19
C LYS A 244 -9.88 18.84 6.16
N SER A 245 -10.22 19.52 7.27
CA SER A 245 -10.06 20.95 7.47
C SER A 245 -9.71 21.24 8.93
N ASP A 246 -8.83 22.20 9.17
CA ASP A 246 -8.33 22.54 10.51
C ASP A 246 -7.83 21.31 11.31
N GLY A 247 -7.18 20.36 10.61
CA GLY A 247 -6.68 19.12 11.21
C GLY A 247 -7.76 18.09 11.57
N ARG A 248 -9.05 18.35 11.31
CA ARG A 248 -10.20 17.49 11.62
C ARG A 248 -10.73 16.79 10.36
N TYR A 249 -11.10 15.52 10.51
CA TYR A 249 -11.83 14.78 9.47
C TYR A 249 -13.33 15.05 9.54
N HIS A 250 -13.94 15.20 8.36
CA HIS A 250 -15.37 15.42 8.18
C HIS A 250 -15.91 14.39 7.21
N VAL A 251 -16.94 13.67 7.63
CA VAL A 251 -17.70 12.78 6.74
C VAL A 251 -18.69 13.65 5.96
N LYS A 252 -18.58 13.64 4.63
CA LYS A 252 -19.53 14.33 3.77
C LYS A 252 -20.87 13.60 3.78
N PRO A 253 -22.00 14.34 3.76
CA PRO A 253 -23.31 13.71 3.57
C PRO A 253 -23.30 12.86 2.30
N ALA A 254 -23.97 11.71 2.33
CA ALA A 254 -24.26 10.95 1.12
C ALA A 254 -25.30 11.74 0.31
N ASP A 255 -24.98 12.03 -0.95
CA ASP A 255 -25.90 12.64 -1.91
C ASP A 255 -27.06 11.69 -2.27
#